data_0ee216bd243f3fca493ace74fb3c16b4
#
_entry.id   0ee216bd243f3fca493ace74fb3c16b4
#
_cell.length_a   1.000
_cell.length_b   1.000
_cell.length_c   1.000
_cell.angle_alpha   90.00
_cell.angle_beta   90.00
_cell.angle_gamma   90.00
#
_symmetry.space_group_name_H-M   'P 1'
#
loop_
_entity.id
_entity.type
_entity.pdbx_description
1 polymer ?
#
loop_
_entity_poly.entity_id
_entity_poly.type
_entity_poly.pdbx_seq_one_letter_code
_entity_poly.pdbx_strand_id
1 'polypeptide(L)'
;DENVVFLRFCFEKELLKKNPLDRQGRILRMVYLNQDLTNIGKNLFPELLDKFLAFFDRKGKTSLETMLQRWYTALEKEYRSQTAE
;
A
#
# COMPACT_ATOMS: atom_id res chain seq x y z
N ASP A 1 2.87 -4.60 -14.14
CA ASP A 1 2.84 -5.56 -13.03
C ASP A 1 2.13 -4.96 -11.84
N GLU A 2 1.12 -5.67 -11.35
CA GLU A 2 0.28 -5.18 -10.24
C GLU A 2 1.06 -5.01 -8.95
N ASN A 3 2.04 -5.86 -8.71
CA ASN A 3 2.89 -5.73 -7.52
C ASN A 3 3.69 -4.42 -7.56
N VAL A 4 4.17 -4.04 -8.74
CA VAL A 4 4.90 -2.77 -8.91
C VAL A 4 3.97 -1.60 -8.62
N VAL A 5 2.75 -1.65 -9.16
CA VAL A 5 1.75 -0.60 -8.93
C VAL A 5 1.46 -0.45 -7.44
N PHE A 6 1.23 -1.57 -6.76
CA PHE A 6 0.92 -1.57 -5.33
C PHE A 6 2.07 -0.97 -4.50
N LEU A 7 3.30 -1.46 -4.74
CA LEU A 7 4.44 -1.00 -3.95
C LEU A 7 4.78 0.45 -4.22
N ARG A 8 4.68 0.89 -5.49
CA ARG A 8 4.88 2.30 -5.82
C ARG A 8 3.86 3.17 -5.11
N PHE A 9 2.59 2.76 -5.11
CA PHE A 9 1.53 3.49 -4.41
C PHE A 9 1.86 3.62 -2.92
N CYS A 10 2.28 2.52 -2.28
CA CYS A 10 2.61 2.53 -0.86
C CYS A 10 3.77 3.49 -0.56
N PHE A 11 4.77 3.51 -1.43
CA PHE A 11 5.90 4.41 -1.23
C PHE A 11 5.48 5.87 -1.43
N GLU A 12 4.66 6.15 -2.43
CA GLU A 12 4.19 7.51 -2.69
C GLU A 12 3.33 8.04 -1.55
N LYS A 13 2.61 7.15 -0.85
CA LYS A 13 1.81 7.52 0.32
C LYS A 13 2.61 7.51 1.61
N GLU A 14 3.92 7.34 1.50
CA GLU A 14 4.83 7.37 2.65
C GLU A 14 4.55 6.25 3.67
N LEU A 15 4.11 5.11 3.18
CA LEU A 15 3.92 3.93 4.03
C LEU A 15 5.21 3.13 4.18
N LEU A 16 6.13 3.28 3.20
CA LEU A 16 7.42 2.62 3.19
C LEU A 16 8.52 3.65 3.38
N LYS A 17 9.56 3.29 4.15
CA LYS A 17 10.67 4.20 4.42
C LYS A 17 11.60 4.38 3.22
N LYS A 18 11.72 3.34 2.39
CA LYS A 18 12.61 3.35 1.22
C LYS A 18 11.85 2.96 -0.03
N ASN A 19 12.30 3.47 -1.16
CA ASN A 19 11.72 3.12 -2.44
C ASN A 19 11.87 1.61 -2.68
N PRO A 20 10.77 0.88 -2.89
CA PRO A 20 10.83 -0.57 -3.10
C PRO A 20 11.29 -0.96 -4.49
N LEU A 21 11.45 0.00 -5.40
CA LEU A 21 11.80 -0.24 -6.79
C LEU A 21 13.19 0.27 -7.11
N ASP A 22 13.87 -0.39 -8.06
CA ASP A 22 15.15 0.08 -8.58
C ASP A 22 14.93 1.15 -9.66
N ARG A 23 16.02 1.59 -10.30
CA ARG A 23 15.95 2.64 -11.31
C ARG A 23 15.17 2.22 -12.55
N GLN A 24 15.08 0.92 -12.80
CA GLN A 24 14.33 0.39 -13.93
C GLN A 24 12.87 0.07 -13.56
N GLY A 25 12.46 0.36 -12.33
CA GLY A 25 11.11 0.10 -11.87
C GLY A 25 10.86 -1.35 -11.48
N ARG A 26 11.93 -2.10 -11.20
CA ARG A 26 11.82 -3.50 -10.77
C ARG A 26 11.84 -3.58 -9.25
N ILE A 27 11.12 -4.56 -8.73
CA ILE A 27 10.97 -4.75 -7.28
C ILE A 27 12.29 -5.23 -6.67
N LEU A 28 12.77 -4.51 -5.64
CA LEU A 28 14.00 -4.84 -4.94
C LEU A 28 13.81 -5.92 -3.89
N ARG A 29 12.62 -5.96 -3.25
CA ARG A 29 12.30 -6.99 -2.26
C ARG A 29 10.80 -7.19 -2.18
N MET A 30 10.40 -8.40 -1.78
CA MET A 30 8.99 -8.77 -1.68
C MET A 30 8.52 -8.91 -0.23
N VAL A 31 9.44 -8.98 0.73
CA VAL A 31 9.09 -9.10 2.14
C VAL A 31 9.45 -7.82 2.87
N TYR A 32 8.49 -7.30 3.64
CA TYR A 32 8.66 -6.05 4.37
C TYR A 32 8.45 -6.29 5.86
N LEU A 33 9.43 -5.84 6.66
CA LEU A 33 9.40 -5.95 8.11
C LEU A 33 8.94 -4.64 8.70
N ASN A 34 8.58 -4.64 9.99
CA ASN A 34 8.15 -3.41 10.67
C ASN A 34 9.17 -2.29 10.52
N GLN A 35 10.46 -2.60 10.51
CA GLN A 35 11.51 -1.60 10.36
C GLN A 35 11.52 -0.94 8.99
N ASP A 36 10.89 -1.55 7.99
CA ASP A 36 10.80 -1.00 6.65
C ASP A 36 9.62 -0.06 6.48
N LEU A 37 8.73 -0.01 7.47
CA LEU A 37 7.49 0.76 7.40
C LEU A 37 7.59 2.02 8.24
N THR A 38 6.96 3.09 7.74
CA THR A 38 6.80 4.32 8.53
C THR A 38 5.76 4.06 9.63
N ASN A 39 5.61 5.02 10.56
CA ASN A 39 4.61 4.87 11.62
C ASN A 39 3.20 4.67 11.06
N ILE A 40 2.82 5.47 10.08
CA ILE A 40 1.52 5.30 9.44
C ILE A 40 1.50 4.00 8.63
N GLY A 41 2.63 3.63 8.03
CA GLY A 41 2.74 2.39 7.27
C GLY A 41 2.49 1.16 8.13
N LYS A 42 2.95 1.16 9.38
CA LYS A 42 2.72 0.04 10.27
C LYS A 42 1.24 -0.23 10.50
N ASN A 43 0.42 0.81 10.43
CA ASN A 43 -1.03 0.70 10.62
C ASN A 43 -1.77 0.43 9.32
N LEU A 44 -1.34 1.05 8.21
CA LEU A 44 -2.10 0.99 6.96
C LEU A 44 -1.59 -0.06 5.97
N PHE A 45 -0.29 -0.36 5.97
CA PHE A 45 0.27 -1.28 4.99
C PHE A 45 -0.32 -2.69 5.09
N PRO A 46 -0.40 -3.31 6.28
CA PRO A 46 -0.98 -4.66 6.38
C PRO A 46 -2.43 -4.70 5.90
N GLU A 47 -3.22 -3.71 6.26
CA GLU A 47 -4.63 -3.62 5.86
C GLU A 47 -4.76 -3.45 4.35
N LEU A 48 -3.93 -2.57 3.78
CA LEU A 48 -3.94 -2.33 2.35
C LEU A 48 -3.47 -3.56 1.59
N LEU A 49 -2.46 -4.25 2.12
CA LEU A 49 -1.96 -5.48 1.52
C LEU A 49 -3.05 -6.57 1.48
N ASP A 50 -3.80 -6.72 2.58
CA ASP A 50 -4.90 -7.69 2.62
C ASP A 50 -5.93 -7.41 1.52
N LYS A 51 -6.28 -6.14 1.34
CA LYS A 51 -7.23 -5.75 0.31
C LYS A 51 -6.66 -5.99 -1.09
N PHE A 52 -5.38 -5.71 -1.27
CA PHE A 52 -4.69 -5.94 -2.54
C PHE A 52 -4.68 -7.43 -2.90
N LEU A 53 -4.35 -8.29 -1.93
CA LEU A 53 -4.33 -9.73 -2.17
C LEU A 53 -5.72 -10.27 -2.50
N ALA A 54 -6.74 -9.77 -1.81
CA ALA A 54 -8.12 -10.15 -2.11
C ALA A 54 -8.56 -9.68 -3.51
N PHE A 55 -7.97 -8.59 -4.00
CA PHE A 55 -8.28 -8.05 -5.33
C PHE A 55 -7.89 -9.02 -6.44
N PHE A 56 -6.82 -9.79 -6.25
CA PHE A 56 -6.40 -10.78 -7.25
C PHE A 56 -7.47 -11.84 -7.50
N ASP A 57 -8.28 -12.16 -6.50
CA ASP A 57 -9.34 -13.15 -6.63
C ASP A 57 -10.59 -12.58 -7.28
N ARG A 58 -10.67 -11.25 -7.40
CA ARG A 58 -11.82 -10.55 -7.98
C ARG A 58 -11.35 -9.82 -9.23
N LYS A 59 -11.58 -10.38 -10.39
CA LYS A 59 -11.25 -9.69 -11.64
C LYS A 59 -12.39 -8.76 -12.00
N GLY A 60 -12.35 -7.54 -11.42
CA GLY A 60 -13.32 -6.50 -11.71
C GLY A 60 -12.86 -5.62 -12.86
N LYS A 61 -13.72 -4.71 -13.28
CA LYS A 61 -13.43 -3.75 -14.35
C LYS A 61 -12.72 -2.49 -13.86
N THR A 62 -12.67 -2.29 -12.55
CA THR A 62 -12.04 -1.10 -11.96
C THR A 62 -10.54 -1.30 -11.91
N SER A 63 -9.78 -0.27 -12.26
CA SER A 63 -8.32 -0.36 -12.25
C SER A 63 -7.80 -0.48 -10.82
N LEU A 64 -6.62 -1.11 -10.69
CA LEU A 64 -5.98 -1.27 -9.39
C LEU A 64 -5.68 0.09 -8.73
N GLU A 65 -5.20 1.07 -9.51
CA GLU A 65 -4.90 2.38 -8.97
C GLU A 65 -6.13 3.03 -8.35
N THR A 66 -7.28 2.91 -9.00
CA THR A 66 -8.54 3.45 -8.47
C THR A 66 -8.92 2.77 -7.18
N MET A 67 -8.78 1.44 -7.13
CA MET A 67 -9.10 0.69 -5.92
C MET A 67 -8.15 1.02 -4.77
N LEU A 68 -6.86 1.12 -5.08
CA LEU A 68 -5.86 1.48 -4.06
C LEU A 68 -6.18 2.83 -3.44
N GLN A 69 -6.54 3.81 -4.27
CA GLN A 69 -6.87 5.15 -3.77
C GLN A 69 -8.12 5.10 -2.87
N ARG A 70 -9.12 4.32 -3.25
CA ARG A 70 -10.34 4.18 -2.43
C ARG A 70 -10.03 3.52 -1.09
N TRP A 71 -9.28 2.42 -1.12
CA TRP A 71 -8.92 1.71 0.12
C TRP A 71 -8.07 2.59 1.02
N TYR A 72 -7.09 3.26 0.43
CA TYR A 72 -6.20 4.13 1.19
C TYR A 72 -6.97 5.27 1.85
N THR A 73 -7.85 5.93 1.10
CA THR A 73 -8.64 7.05 1.63
C THR A 73 -9.47 6.61 2.82
N ALA A 74 -10.12 5.45 2.72
CA ALA A 74 -10.95 4.93 3.82
C ALA A 74 -10.10 4.57 5.04
N LEU A 75 -8.97 3.89 4.81
CA LEU A 75 -8.08 3.48 5.89
C LEU A 75 -7.42 4.67 6.57
N GLU A 76 -7.00 5.66 5.79
CA GLU A 76 -6.40 6.87 6.35
C GLU A 76 -7.40 7.64 7.20
N LYS A 77 -8.62 7.75 6.73
CA LYS A 77 -9.66 8.45 7.48
C LYS A 77 -9.92 7.76 8.81
N GLU A 78 -9.99 6.43 8.81
CA GLU A 78 -10.19 5.66 10.02
C GLU A 78 -9.00 5.80 10.97
N TYR A 79 -7.78 5.75 10.44
CA TYR A 79 -6.57 5.91 11.21
C TYR A 79 -6.53 7.28 11.90
N ARG A 80 -6.83 8.35 11.15
CA ARG A 80 -6.85 9.71 11.71
C ARG A 80 -7.92 9.88 12.77
N SER A 81 -9.07 9.24 12.58
CA SER A 81 -10.15 9.24 13.55
C SER A 81 -9.74 8.60 14.87
N GLN A 82 -8.97 7.51 14.79
CA GLN A 82 -8.51 6.79 15.97
C GLN A 82 -7.40 7.52 16.71
N THR A 83 -6.57 8.29 16.01
CA THR A 83 -5.43 8.98 16.59
C THR A 83 -5.70 10.45 16.92
N ALA A 84 -6.80 11.01 16.42
CA ALA A 84 -7.18 12.40 16.71
C ALA A 84 -7.81 12.48 18.09
N GLU A 85 -7.23 13.26 18.94
CA GLU A 85 -7.72 13.51 20.29
C GLU A 85 -8.24 14.92 20.42
#